data_9af968b2081b687603a30a2604344260
#
_entry.id   9af968b2081b687603a30a2604344260
#
_cell.length_a   1.000
_cell.length_b   1.000
_cell.length_c   1.000
_cell.angle_alpha   90.00
_cell.angle_beta   90.00
_cell.angle_gamma   90.00
#
_symmetry.space_group_name_H-M   'P 1'
#
loop_
_entity.id
_entity.type
_entity.pdbx_description
1 polymer ?
#
loop_
_entity_poly.entity_id
_entity_poly.type
_entity_poly.pdbx_seq_one_letter_code
_entity_poly.pdbx_strand_id
1 'polypeptide(L)'
;MKYIIRQATATDEKRICELYREMLQTIYHTEEAEGYKAGDLDKFWTSDEDRIFVANDKTVVGFLSVEVYHENEDYIYLNDFAVTKECRNKGIGSALLKAAESYAREINMLKICLHVEKTNLSALHFYENSGYAIYRDDGHRLLMNKELSPE
;
A
#
# COMPACT_ATOMS: atom_id res chain seq x y z
N MET A 1 -10.36 -15.95 -10.69
CA MET A 1 -8.97 -15.82 -10.21
C MET A 1 -8.89 -16.23 -8.74
N LYS A 2 -7.94 -17.06 -8.42
CA LYS A 2 -7.67 -17.46 -7.04
C LYS A 2 -6.37 -16.83 -6.57
N TYR A 3 -6.40 -16.09 -5.48
CA TYR A 3 -5.21 -15.52 -4.89
C TYR A 3 -5.30 -15.58 -3.38
N ILE A 4 -4.16 -15.50 -2.72
CA ILE A 4 -4.09 -15.38 -1.27
C ILE A 4 -3.41 -14.07 -0.90
N ILE A 5 -3.80 -13.51 0.24
CA ILE A 5 -3.12 -12.36 0.82
C ILE A 5 -2.22 -12.88 1.92
N ARG A 6 -0.96 -12.50 1.89
CA ARG A 6 0.02 -12.91 2.90
C ARG A 6 1.05 -11.81 3.12
N GLN A 7 1.77 -11.93 4.20
CA GLN A 7 2.92 -11.06 4.46
C GLN A 7 4.05 -11.41 3.50
N ALA A 8 4.70 -10.40 2.92
CA ALA A 8 5.85 -10.61 2.06
C ALA A 8 7.10 -10.96 2.86
N THR A 9 8.01 -11.66 2.21
CA THR A 9 9.35 -11.92 2.74
C THR A 9 10.38 -11.37 1.76
N ALA A 10 11.66 -11.39 2.16
CA ALA A 10 12.74 -10.91 1.30
C ALA A 10 12.78 -11.60 -0.07
N THR A 11 12.29 -12.82 -0.17
CA THR A 11 12.23 -13.54 -1.45
C THR A 11 11.26 -12.92 -2.44
N ASP A 12 10.34 -12.08 -1.99
CA ASP A 12 9.37 -11.39 -2.85
C ASP A 12 9.90 -10.05 -3.38
N GLU A 13 11.06 -9.60 -2.90
CA GLU A 13 11.56 -8.26 -3.19
C GLU A 13 11.67 -7.97 -4.69
N LYS A 14 12.22 -8.91 -5.45
CA LYS A 14 12.39 -8.72 -6.90
C LYS A 14 11.06 -8.43 -7.60
N ARG A 15 10.04 -9.22 -7.28
CA ARG A 15 8.73 -9.05 -7.91
C ARG A 15 8.04 -7.77 -7.44
N ILE A 16 8.19 -7.42 -6.17
CA ILE A 16 7.67 -6.16 -5.64
C ILE A 16 8.29 -4.97 -6.39
N CYS A 17 9.60 -5.00 -6.62
CA CYS A 17 10.28 -3.96 -7.37
C CYS A 17 9.76 -3.84 -8.80
N GLU A 18 9.48 -4.97 -9.45
CA GLU A 18 8.90 -4.98 -10.79
C GLU A 18 7.51 -4.33 -10.81
N LEU A 19 6.67 -4.67 -9.85
CA LEU A 19 5.32 -4.10 -9.74
C LEU A 19 5.36 -2.60 -9.47
N TYR A 20 6.27 -2.16 -8.62
CA TYR A 20 6.42 -0.75 -8.32
C TYR A 20 6.84 0.04 -9.56
N ARG A 21 7.79 -0.50 -10.33
CA ARG A 21 8.23 0.14 -11.57
C ARG A 21 7.09 0.20 -12.58
N GLU A 22 6.33 -0.88 -12.73
CA GLU A 22 5.15 -0.90 -13.61
C GLU A 22 4.17 0.21 -13.23
N MET A 23 3.90 0.38 -11.93
CA MET A 23 3.02 1.43 -11.44
C MET A 23 3.53 2.82 -11.78
N LEU A 24 4.83 3.08 -11.56
CA LEU A 24 5.42 4.37 -11.86
C LEU A 24 5.36 4.68 -13.35
N GLN A 25 5.61 3.70 -14.20
CA GLN A 25 5.51 3.87 -15.65
C GLN A 25 4.09 4.23 -16.07
N THR A 26 3.10 3.63 -15.43
CA THR A 26 1.69 3.90 -15.72
C THR A 26 1.29 5.32 -15.26
N ILE A 27 1.68 5.71 -14.04
CA ILE A 27 1.31 7.01 -13.46
C ILE A 27 1.99 8.16 -14.21
N TYR A 28 3.27 8.03 -14.50
CA TYR A 28 4.05 9.10 -15.09
C TYR A 28 4.22 8.98 -16.61
N HIS A 29 3.61 7.97 -17.24
CA HIS A 29 3.62 7.75 -18.68
C HIS A 29 5.06 7.76 -19.24
N THR A 30 6.00 7.11 -18.53
CA THR A 30 7.39 7.04 -18.90
C THR A 30 7.92 5.61 -18.75
N GLU A 31 8.81 5.20 -19.65
CA GLU A 31 9.51 3.93 -19.54
C GLU A 31 10.77 4.03 -18.69
N GLU A 32 11.16 5.25 -18.30
CA GLU A 32 12.39 5.53 -17.55
C GLU A 32 12.20 5.63 -16.05
N ALA A 33 11.09 5.12 -15.51
CA ALA A 33 10.84 5.17 -14.06
C ALA A 33 11.92 4.38 -13.31
N GLU A 34 12.52 5.02 -12.30
CA GLU A 34 13.63 4.41 -11.55
C GLU A 34 13.21 3.33 -10.57
N GLY A 35 12.10 3.44 -9.92
CA GLY A 35 11.66 2.46 -8.93
C GLY A 35 12.54 2.42 -7.68
N TYR A 36 12.50 1.32 -6.96
CA TYR A 36 13.30 1.15 -5.74
C TYR A 36 14.78 0.93 -6.06
N LYS A 37 15.63 1.46 -5.18
CA LYS A 37 17.07 1.21 -5.21
C LYS A 37 17.41 0.04 -4.28
N ALA A 38 18.58 -0.54 -4.47
CA ALA A 38 19.06 -1.62 -3.60
C ALA A 38 19.01 -1.16 -2.13
N GLY A 39 18.43 -1.96 -1.28
CA GLY A 39 18.32 -1.69 0.16
C GLY A 39 17.07 -0.91 0.58
N ASP A 40 16.33 -0.32 -0.35
CA ASP A 40 15.14 0.50 0.00
C ASP A 40 14.08 -0.30 0.75
N LEU A 41 13.98 -1.60 0.53
CA LEU A 41 12.98 -2.44 1.18
C LEU A 41 13.50 -3.20 2.40
N ASP A 42 14.77 -3.02 2.75
CA ASP A 42 15.38 -3.79 3.85
C ASP A 42 14.66 -3.62 5.18
N LYS A 43 14.14 -2.43 5.46
CA LYS A 43 13.41 -2.19 6.72
C LYS A 43 12.21 -3.11 6.89
N PHE A 44 11.57 -3.51 5.80
CA PHE A 44 10.39 -4.39 5.87
C PHE A 44 10.78 -5.83 6.23
N TRP A 45 12.04 -6.20 6.02
CA TRP A 45 12.53 -7.55 6.34
C TRP A 45 13.10 -7.64 7.74
N THR A 46 13.48 -6.51 8.33
CA THR A 46 14.16 -6.47 9.62
C THR A 46 13.36 -5.81 10.74
N SER A 47 12.35 -4.99 10.40
CA SER A 47 11.51 -4.32 11.38
C SER A 47 10.56 -5.29 12.07
N ASP A 48 10.28 -5.03 13.35
CA ASP A 48 9.29 -5.81 14.09
C ASP A 48 7.86 -5.42 13.72
N GLU A 49 7.64 -4.23 13.17
CA GLU A 49 6.31 -3.70 12.93
C GLU A 49 5.98 -3.40 11.46
N ASP A 50 6.96 -2.91 10.70
CA ASP A 50 6.72 -2.60 9.29
C ASP A 50 6.48 -3.87 8.49
N ARG A 51 5.53 -3.82 7.57
CA ARG A 51 5.12 -5.00 6.79
C ARG A 51 4.86 -4.61 5.34
N ILE A 52 5.05 -5.57 4.46
CA ILE A 52 4.46 -5.53 3.12
C ILE A 52 3.51 -6.71 3.02
N PHE A 53 2.29 -6.44 2.57
CA PHE A 53 1.33 -7.49 2.24
C PHE A 53 1.32 -7.67 0.73
N VAL A 54 1.22 -8.91 0.29
CA VAL A 54 1.17 -9.25 -1.14
C VAL A 54 -0.04 -10.10 -1.44
N ALA A 55 -0.56 -9.93 -2.66
CA ALA A 55 -1.55 -10.83 -3.23
C ALA A 55 -0.79 -11.77 -4.16
N ASN A 56 -0.92 -13.06 -3.91
CA ASN A 56 -0.17 -14.09 -4.63
C ASN A 56 -1.10 -15.04 -5.37
N ASP A 57 -0.95 -15.12 -6.69
CA ASP A 57 -1.62 -16.08 -7.56
C ASP A 57 -0.55 -16.64 -8.48
N LYS A 58 0.08 -17.77 -8.10
CA LYS A 58 1.28 -18.34 -8.72
C LYS A 58 2.49 -17.42 -8.64
N THR A 59 2.31 -16.12 -8.84
CA THR A 59 3.30 -15.09 -8.61
C THR A 59 2.65 -13.95 -7.85
N VAL A 60 3.44 -13.03 -7.32
CA VAL A 60 2.91 -11.84 -6.67
C VAL A 60 2.33 -10.90 -7.73
N VAL A 61 1.06 -10.55 -7.57
CA VAL A 61 0.31 -9.70 -8.51
C VAL A 61 -0.07 -8.35 -7.93
N GLY A 62 0.18 -8.13 -6.65
CA GLY A 62 -0.07 -6.85 -6.00
C GLY A 62 0.62 -6.76 -4.66
N PHE A 63 0.85 -5.55 -4.18
CA PHE A 63 1.44 -5.34 -2.86
C PHE A 63 0.98 -4.03 -2.24
N LEU A 64 1.11 -3.96 -0.91
CA LEU A 64 0.82 -2.77 -0.13
C LEU A 64 1.84 -2.69 1.00
N SER A 65 2.60 -1.58 1.07
CA SER A 65 3.57 -1.37 2.15
C SER A 65 2.94 -0.64 3.31
N VAL A 66 3.22 -1.12 4.51
CA VAL A 66 2.66 -0.64 5.77
C VAL A 66 3.81 -0.20 6.66
N GLU A 67 3.88 1.09 6.96
CA GLU A 67 4.90 1.67 7.83
C GLU A 67 4.26 2.10 9.14
N VAL A 68 4.89 1.76 10.26
CA VAL A 68 4.36 2.05 11.59
C VAL A 68 5.16 3.18 12.24
N TYR A 69 4.48 4.21 12.70
CA TYR A 69 5.11 5.39 13.31
C TYR A 69 4.58 5.60 14.72
N HIS A 70 5.50 5.96 15.62
CA HIS A 70 5.19 6.23 17.04
C HIS A 70 5.60 7.65 17.46
N GLU A 71 6.08 8.48 16.53
CA GLU A 71 6.49 9.85 16.84
C GLU A 71 5.27 10.75 16.99
N ASN A 72 5.19 11.49 18.09
CA ASN A 72 4.10 12.39 18.46
C ASN A 72 2.76 11.67 18.66
N GLU A 73 2.33 10.86 17.72
CA GLU A 73 1.15 10.00 17.83
C GLU A 73 1.42 8.68 17.12
N ASP A 74 0.62 7.67 17.45
CA ASP A 74 0.71 6.35 16.84
C ASP A 74 -0.16 6.32 15.58
N TYR A 75 0.45 5.99 14.44
CA TYR A 75 -0.30 5.81 13.20
C TYR A 75 0.43 4.89 12.25
N ILE A 76 -0.33 4.34 11.31
CA ILE A 76 0.19 3.57 10.19
C ILE A 76 0.13 4.44 8.95
N TYR A 77 1.18 4.40 8.14
CA TYR A 77 1.22 5.05 6.85
C TYR A 77 1.30 4.00 5.76
N LEU A 78 0.35 4.06 4.83
CA LEU A 78 0.34 3.18 3.65
C LEU A 78 1.08 3.92 2.55
N ASN A 79 2.30 3.47 2.25
CA ASN A 79 3.18 4.22 1.35
C ASN A 79 3.02 3.81 -0.11
N ASP A 80 3.32 2.55 -0.45
CA ASP A 80 3.27 2.08 -1.82
C ASP A 80 2.22 0.99 -1.99
N PHE A 81 1.41 1.11 -3.02
CA PHE A 81 0.27 0.25 -3.25
C PHE A 81 0.09 0.05 -4.75
N ALA A 82 0.29 -1.16 -5.21
CA ALA A 82 0.20 -1.46 -6.63
C ALA A 82 -0.40 -2.83 -6.89
N VAL A 83 -1.20 -2.92 -7.96
CA VAL A 83 -1.74 -4.18 -8.48
C VAL A 83 -1.39 -4.21 -9.96
N THR A 84 -0.87 -5.35 -10.42
CA THR A 84 -0.49 -5.47 -11.83
C THR A 84 -1.70 -5.24 -12.73
N LYS A 85 -1.46 -4.68 -13.89
CA LYS A 85 -2.49 -4.20 -14.81
C LYS A 85 -3.54 -5.28 -15.14
N GLU A 86 -3.08 -6.51 -15.40
CA GLU A 86 -3.96 -7.62 -15.78
C GLU A 86 -4.87 -8.07 -14.65
N CYS A 87 -4.57 -7.70 -13.42
CA CYS A 87 -5.30 -8.16 -12.24
C CYS A 87 -6.13 -7.06 -11.58
N ARG A 88 -6.23 -5.89 -12.20
CA ARG A 88 -7.04 -4.79 -11.66
C ARG A 88 -8.53 -5.08 -11.79
N ASN A 89 -9.33 -4.42 -10.95
CA ASN A 89 -10.79 -4.56 -10.91
C ASN A 89 -11.27 -5.97 -10.52
N LYS A 90 -10.45 -6.71 -9.76
CA LYS A 90 -10.79 -8.06 -9.28
C LYS A 90 -10.82 -8.13 -7.75
N GLY A 91 -10.88 -6.98 -7.08
CA GLY A 91 -10.98 -6.93 -5.62
C GLY A 91 -9.66 -7.09 -4.88
N ILE A 92 -8.53 -7.20 -5.57
CA ILE A 92 -7.22 -7.40 -4.95
C ILE A 92 -6.83 -6.19 -4.09
N GLY A 93 -7.03 -4.98 -4.61
CA GLY A 93 -6.73 -3.76 -3.85
C GLY A 93 -7.50 -3.70 -2.54
N SER A 94 -8.80 -4.00 -2.58
CA SER A 94 -9.63 -4.04 -1.37
C SER A 94 -9.16 -5.11 -0.39
N ALA A 95 -8.75 -6.27 -0.88
CA ALA A 95 -8.26 -7.35 -0.03
C ALA A 95 -6.94 -6.97 0.65
N LEU A 96 -6.03 -6.32 -0.07
CA LEU A 96 -4.78 -5.83 0.50
C LEU A 96 -5.04 -4.76 1.55
N LEU A 97 -5.94 -3.84 1.27
CA LEU A 97 -6.28 -2.78 2.22
C LEU A 97 -6.89 -3.36 3.50
N LYS A 98 -7.78 -4.35 3.36
CA LYS A 98 -8.36 -5.03 4.54
C LYS A 98 -7.30 -5.77 5.35
N ALA A 99 -6.32 -6.38 4.70
CA ALA A 99 -5.22 -7.03 5.39
C ALA A 99 -4.41 -6.02 6.21
N ALA A 100 -4.13 -4.86 5.65
CA ALA A 100 -3.44 -3.79 6.36
C ALA A 100 -4.25 -3.31 7.56
N GLU A 101 -5.56 -3.14 7.40
CA GLU A 101 -6.44 -2.71 8.49
C GLU A 101 -6.55 -3.77 9.59
N SER A 102 -6.61 -5.04 9.23
CA SER A 102 -6.61 -6.13 10.21
C SER A 102 -5.30 -6.16 11.00
N TYR A 103 -4.19 -5.99 10.32
CA TYR A 103 -2.89 -5.92 10.97
C TYR A 103 -2.82 -4.72 11.93
N ALA A 104 -3.32 -3.57 11.49
CA ALA A 104 -3.35 -2.37 12.33
C ALA A 104 -4.11 -2.62 13.64
N ARG A 105 -5.28 -3.27 13.55
CA ARG A 105 -6.05 -3.62 14.75
C ARG A 105 -5.29 -4.61 15.64
N GLU A 106 -4.62 -5.57 15.04
CA GLU A 106 -3.84 -6.58 15.76
C GLU A 106 -2.74 -5.94 16.60
N ILE A 107 -2.07 -4.90 16.10
CA ILE A 107 -1.03 -4.19 16.85
C ILE A 107 -1.56 -2.95 17.56
N ASN A 108 -2.89 -2.78 17.62
CA ASN A 108 -3.57 -1.68 18.28
C ASN A 108 -3.19 -0.29 17.74
N MET A 109 -3.01 -0.20 16.44
CA MET A 109 -2.75 1.05 15.74
C MET A 109 -4.03 1.41 14.99
N LEU A 110 -4.82 2.33 15.54
CA LEU A 110 -6.18 2.58 15.06
C LEU A 110 -6.30 3.73 14.08
N LYS A 111 -5.20 4.37 13.71
CA LYS A 111 -5.20 5.45 12.71
C LYS A 111 -4.35 5.05 11.51
N ILE A 112 -4.94 5.15 10.33
CA ILE A 112 -4.24 4.85 9.07
C ILE A 112 -4.28 6.09 8.18
N CYS A 113 -3.12 6.44 7.61
CA CYS A 113 -2.96 7.58 6.72
C CYS A 113 -2.36 7.14 5.40
N LEU A 114 -2.64 7.89 4.35
CA LEU A 114 -2.02 7.70 3.04
C LEU A 114 -2.08 9.01 2.27
N HIS A 115 -1.26 9.10 1.22
CA HIS A 115 -1.34 10.20 0.27
C HIS A 115 -1.87 9.72 -1.07
N VAL A 116 -2.64 10.56 -1.73
CA VAL A 116 -3.14 10.28 -3.08
C VAL A 116 -2.98 11.53 -3.93
N GLU A 117 -2.53 11.35 -5.18
CA GLU A 117 -2.44 12.47 -6.12
C GLU A 117 -3.83 13.03 -6.41
N LYS A 118 -3.98 14.36 -6.38
CA LYS A 118 -5.28 15.01 -6.64
C LYS A 118 -5.85 14.63 -8.01
N THR A 119 -5.00 14.36 -8.98
CA THR A 119 -5.41 14.01 -10.34
C THR A 119 -5.78 12.54 -10.51
N ASN A 120 -5.46 11.69 -9.51
CA ASN A 120 -5.78 10.28 -9.58
C ASN A 120 -7.18 10.03 -9.02
N LEU A 121 -8.20 10.37 -9.82
CA LEU A 121 -9.60 10.30 -9.38
C LEU A 121 -10.05 8.88 -9.06
N SER A 122 -9.53 7.89 -9.78
CA SER A 122 -9.84 6.49 -9.53
C SER A 122 -9.40 6.05 -8.15
N ALA A 123 -8.16 6.38 -7.79
CA ALA A 123 -7.63 6.06 -6.46
C ALA A 123 -8.38 6.81 -5.36
N LEU A 124 -8.67 8.10 -5.59
CA LEU A 124 -9.40 8.92 -4.63
C LEU A 124 -10.77 8.30 -4.32
N HIS A 125 -11.53 7.91 -5.36
CA HIS A 125 -12.81 7.26 -5.18
C HIS A 125 -12.68 5.92 -4.45
N PHE A 126 -11.65 5.13 -4.79
CA PHE A 126 -11.38 3.86 -4.13
C PHE A 126 -11.19 4.05 -2.62
N TYR A 127 -10.38 5.02 -2.22
CA TYR A 127 -10.14 5.26 -0.80
C TYR A 127 -11.36 5.83 -0.10
N GLU A 128 -12.09 6.75 -0.73
CA GLU A 128 -13.32 7.27 -0.16
C GLU A 128 -14.35 6.16 0.06
N ASN A 129 -14.51 5.27 -0.91
CA ASN A 129 -15.41 4.13 -0.81
C ASN A 129 -14.96 3.12 0.26
N SER A 130 -13.69 3.16 0.61
CA SER A 130 -13.12 2.29 1.65
C SER A 130 -13.16 2.93 3.05
N GLY A 131 -13.74 4.11 3.16
CA GLY A 131 -13.92 4.78 4.45
C GLY A 131 -12.86 5.81 4.80
N TYR A 132 -11.98 6.15 3.88
CA TYR A 132 -10.96 7.18 4.09
C TYR A 132 -11.54 8.55 3.75
N ALA A 133 -11.12 9.56 4.49
CA ALA A 133 -11.56 10.94 4.28
C ALA A 133 -10.34 11.84 4.11
N ILE A 134 -10.52 12.92 3.35
CA ILE A 134 -9.47 13.92 3.16
C ILE A 134 -9.23 14.61 4.49
N TYR A 135 -7.99 14.59 4.96
CA TYR A 135 -7.57 15.22 6.20
C TYR A 135 -6.86 16.55 5.95
N ARG A 136 -6.03 16.62 4.92
CA ARG A 136 -5.22 17.80 4.64
C ARG A 136 -4.80 17.85 3.17
N ASP A 137 -4.77 19.07 2.63
CA ASP A 137 -4.26 19.31 1.29
C ASP A 137 -2.75 19.56 1.39
N ASP A 138 -1.94 18.69 0.80
CA ASP A 138 -0.49 18.77 0.84
C ASP A 138 0.11 19.18 -0.52
N GLY A 139 -0.60 20.02 -1.27
CA GLY A 139 -0.13 20.50 -2.56
C GLY A 139 -0.67 19.67 -3.72
N HIS A 140 0.20 18.91 -4.40
CA HIS A 140 -0.26 18.04 -5.49
C HIS A 140 -0.91 16.75 -4.98
N ARG A 141 -0.77 16.46 -3.68
CA ARG A 141 -1.35 15.26 -3.04
C ARG A 141 -2.27 15.65 -1.90
N LEU A 142 -3.23 14.77 -1.64
CA LEU A 142 -4.12 14.86 -0.49
C LEU A 142 -3.69 13.82 0.54
N LEU A 143 -3.62 14.23 1.81
CA LEU A 143 -3.46 13.30 2.92
C LEU A 143 -4.86 12.83 3.31
N MET A 144 -5.06 11.53 3.27
CA MET A 144 -6.32 10.92 3.70
C MET A 144 -6.08 10.08 4.94
N ASN A 145 -7.09 9.96 5.78
CA ASN A 145 -7.00 9.08 6.94
C ASN A 145 -8.30 8.33 7.21
N LYS A 146 -8.17 7.29 8.01
CA LYS A 146 -9.29 6.51 8.52
C LYS A 146 -8.96 6.11 9.95
N GLU A 147 -9.94 6.26 10.83
CA GLU A 147 -9.84 5.75 12.19
C GLU A 147 -10.58 4.42 12.26
N LEU A 148 -9.90 3.40 12.77
CA LEU A 148 -10.45 2.06 12.87
C LEU A 148 -11.16 1.87 14.19
N SER A 149 -12.25 1.12 14.16
CA SER A 149 -12.90 0.68 15.39
C SER A 149 -12.13 -0.51 15.94
N PRO A 150 -11.85 -0.55 17.25
CA PRO A 150 -11.26 -1.73 17.87
C PRO A 150 -12.26 -2.89 17.81
N GLU A 151 -11.74 -4.10 17.65
CA GLU A 151 -12.55 -5.31 17.68
C GLU A 151 -12.48 -5.99 19.01
#